data_2e3d96039f14c91cebc899aaeac97b58
#
_entry.id   2e3d96039f14c91cebc899aaeac97b58
#
_cell.length_a   1.000
_cell.length_b   1.000
_cell.length_c   1.000
_cell.angle_alpha   90.00
_cell.angle_beta   90.00
_cell.angle_gamma   90.00
#
_symmetry.space_group_name_H-M   'P 1'
#
loop_
_entity.id
_entity.type
_entity.pdbx_description
1 polymer ?
#
loop_
_entity_poly.entity_id
_entity_poly.type
_entity_poly.pdbx_seq_one_letter_code
_entity_poly.pdbx_strand_id
1 'polypeptide(L)'
;SAASLADMVAGTRRGLLLTCLWYIREVDPETLLLTGLTRDGVYLVENGEVVAEVDHNFRFNHSPLDIVRQATEVGATERTLPREWKDWFTRVAMPPMRVPELNMSSVSPSR
;
A
#
# COMPACT_ATOMS: atom_id res chain seq x y z
N SER A 1 6.35 18.50 -11.27
CA SER A 1 7.04 17.33 -10.75
C SER A 1 6.14 16.54 -9.82
N ALA A 2 6.39 15.26 -9.70
CA ALA A 2 5.59 14.40 -8.84
C ALA A 2 5.90 14.66 -7.35
N ALA A 3 4.90 14.54 -6.49
CA ALA A 3 5.04 14.74 -5.06
C ALA A 3 5.85 13.63 -4.41
N SER A 4 6.59 13.96 -3.36
CA SER A 4 7.23 12.97 -2.51
C SER A 4 6.18 12.26 -1.63
N LEU A 5 6.56 11.14 -1.03
CA LEU A 5 5.68 10.47 -0.06
C LEU A 5 5.32 11.42 1.08
N ALA A 6 6.28 12.18 1.58
CA ALA A 6 6.03 13.16 2.64
C ALA A 6 4.99 14.21 2.21
N ASP A 7 5.08 14.71 0.98
CA ASP A 7 4.11 15.66 0.45
C ASP A 7 2.73 15.03 0.30
N MET A 8 2.66 13.77 -0.12
CA MET A 8 1.39 13.06 -0.24
C MET A 8 0.74 12.84 1.13
N VAL A 9 1.50 12.51 2.14
CA VAL A 9 1.01 12.41 3.52
C VAL A 9 0.50 13.77 4.00
N ALA A 10 1.28 14.82 3.78
CA ALA A 10 0.89 16.18 4.17
C ALA A 10 -0.42 16.63 3.51
N GLY A 11 -0.69 16.16 2.30
CA GLY A 11 -1.92 16.47 1.58
C GLY A 11 -3.08 15.52 1.88
N THR A 12 -2.94 14.61 2.81
CA THR A 12 -3.99 13.63 3.13
C THR A 12 -4.77 14.07 4.35
N ARG A 13 -6.08 14.21 4.18
CA ARG A 13 -6.97 14.59 5.26
C ARG A 13 -7.19 13.44 6.24
N ARG A 14 -7.45 12.27 5.71
CA ARG A 14 -7.58 11.04 6.49
C ARG A 14 -7.31 9.83 5.60
N GLY A 15 -6.50 8.92 6.09
CA GLY A 15 -6.18 7.71 5.35
C GLY A 15 -5.27 6.78 6.11
N LEU A 16 -4.92 5.71 5.46
CA LEU A 16 -3.94 4.75 5.97
C LEU A 16 -2.71 4.78 5.07
N LEU A 17 -1.56 4.84 5.69
CA LEU A 17 -0.28 4.64 5.00
C LEU A 17 0.10 3.17 5.14
N LEU A 18 0.11 2.46 4.02
CA LEU A 18 0.51 1.08 3.94
C LEU A 18 1.95 1.02 3.45
N THR A 19 2.83 0.46 4.25
CA THR A 19 4.26 0.46 3.93
C THR A 19 4.73 -0.83 3.27
N CYS A 20 3.97 -1.90 3.42
CA CYS A 20 4.31 -3.18 2.82
C CYS A 20 3.05 -4.02 2.58
N LEU A 21 2.99 -4.63 1.42
CA LEU A 21 2.01 -5.66 1.10
C LEU A 21 2.75 -6.98 1.01
N TRP A 22 2.22 -8.00 1.66
CA TRP A 22 2.91 -9.26 1.86
C TRP A 22 1.99 -10.43 1.57
N TYR A 23 2.59 -11.58 1.34
CA TYR A 23 1.86 -12.83 1.16
C TYR A 23 0.83 -12.75 0.04
N ILE A 24 1.25 -12.17 -1.08
CA ILE A 24 0.36 -11.93 -2.21
C ILE A 24 0.15 -13.22 -2.98
N ARG A 25 -1.12 -13.56 -3.20
CA ARG A 25 -1.54 -14.77 -3.92
C ARG A 25 -2.61 -14.44 -4.93
N GLU A 26 -2.59 -15.12 -6.05
CA GLU A 26 -3.59 -14.98 -7.09
C GLU A 26 -4.89 -15.67 -6.70
N VAL A 27 -6.00 -14.97 -6.85
CA VAL A 27 -7.34 -15.51 -6.61
C VAL A 27 -8.04 -15.80 -7.93
N ASP A 28 -7.98 -14.86 -8.87
CA ASP A 28 -8.59 -15.00 -10.18
C ASP A 28 -7.67 -14.43 -11.26
N PRO A 29 -7.15 -15.30 -12.15
CA PRO A 29 -6.22 -14.83 -13.19
C PRO A 29 -6.88 -13.96 -14.26
N GLU A 30 -8.17 -14.11 -14.50
CA GLU A 30 -8.86 -13.32 -15.54
C GLU A 30 -8.99 -11.85 -15.14
N THR A 31 -9.30 -11.60 -13.88
CA THR A 31 -9.45 -10.24 -13.36
C THR A 31 -8.18 -9.72 -12.68
N LEU A 32 -7.17 -10.56 -12.56
CA LEU A 32 -5.96 -10.31 -11.77
C LEU A 32 -6.27 -10.02 -10.31
N LEU A 33 -7.34 -10.61 -9.79
CA LEU A 33 -7.69 -10.44 -8.38
C LEU A 33 -6.64 -11.12 -7.50
N LEU A 34 -6.06 -10.34 -6.61
CA LEU A 34 -5.05 -10.81 -5.67
C LEU A 34 -5.57 -10.73 -4.25
N THR A 35 -5.11 -11.63 -3.39
CA THR A 35 -5.25 -11.52 -1.96
C THR A 35 -3.87 -11.32 -1.33
N GLY A 36 -3.82 -10.70 -0.19
CA GLY A 36 -2.58 -10.49 0.53
C GLY A 36 -2.83 -9.87 1.90
N LEU A 37 -1.75 -9.53 2.56
CA LEU A 37 -1.76 -8.91 3.89
C LEU A 37 -0.94 -7.63 3.88
N THR A 38 -1.36 -6.66 4.68
CA THR A 38 -0.46 -5.56 5.04
C THR A 38 0.56 -6.07 6.05
N ARG A 39 1.74 -5.47 6.05
CA ARG A 39 2.83 -5.87 6.96
C ARG A 39 3.78 -4.71 7.20
N ASP A 40 4.59 -4.83 8.25
CA ASP A 40 5.69 -3.90 8.59
C ASP A 40 5.25 -2.48 8.90
N GLY A 41 3.99 -2.29 9.20
CA GLY A 41 3.47 -1.02 9.65
C GLY A 41 2.33 -0.51 8.78
N VAL A 42 1.24 -0.23 9.46
CA VAL A 42 0.09 0.48 8.92
C VAL A 42 -0.10 1.71 9.80
N TYR A 43 -0.13 2.89 9.20
CA TYR A 43 -0.16 4.13 9.95
C TYR A 43 -1.42 4.92 9.62
N LEU A 44 -2.06 5.44 10.67
CA LEU A 44 -3.19 6.34 10.50
C LEU A 44 -2.67 7.74 10.22
N VAL A 45 -3.18 8.34 9.14
CA VAL A 45 -2.89 9.71 8.75
C VAL A 45 -4.15 10.54 8.96
N GLU A 46 -4.00 11.64 9.69
CA GLU A 46 -5.08 12.63 9.86
C GLU A 46 -4.52 14.03 9.71
N ASN A 47 -5.20 14.84 8.91
CA ASN A 47 -4.84 16.24 8.68
C ASN A 47 -3.36 16.43 8.32
N GLY A 48 -2.85 15.57 7.45
CA GLY A 48 -1.48 15.69 6.95
C GLY A 48 -0.39 15.15 7.86
N GLU A 49 -0.75 14.45 8.93
CA GLU A 49 0.22 13.92 9.89
C GLU A 49 -0.06 12.45 10.20
N VAL A 50 1.01 11.69 10.39
CA VAL A 50 0.92 10.35 10.95
C VAL A 50 0.64 10.48 12.44
N VAL A 51 -0.54 10.05 12.87
CA VAL A 51 -0.99 10.24 14.26
C VAL A 51 -0.93 8.97 15.09
N ALA A 52 -0.90 7.80 14.47
CA ALA A 52 -0.88 6.53 15.19
C ALA A 52 -0.37 5.41 14.30
N GLU A 53 0.17 4.38 14.92
CA GLU A 53 0.40 3.10 14.29
C GLU A 53 -0.82 2.22 14.56
N VAL A 54 -1.36 1.62 13.49
CA VAL A 54 -2.50 0.70 13.62
C VAL A 54 -1.98 -0.67 14.04
N ASP A 55 -2.49 -1.19 15.14
CA ASP A 55 -2.01 -2.43 15.75
C ASP A 55 -2.60 -3.69 15.10
N HIS A 56 -2.94 -3.60 13.83
CA HIS A 56 -3.50 -4.70 13.08
C HIS A 56 -2.98 -4.69 11.64
N ASN A 57 -2.86 -5.88 11.08
CA ASN A 57 -2.71 -6.05 9.65
C ASN A 57 -4.06 -6.37 9.04
N PHE A 58 -4.22 -5.98 7.79
CA PHE A 58 -5.46 -6.17 7.05
C PHE A 58 -5.22 -7.16 5.92
N ARG A 59 -6.14 -8.11 5.78
CA ARG A 59 -6.19 -8.92 4.57
C ARG A 59 -6.93 -8.13 3.51
N PHE A 60 -6.40 -8.09 2.31
CA PHE A 60 -7.05 -7.41 1.21
C PHE A 60 -7.34 -8.37 0.06
N ASN A 61 -8.37 -8.03 -0.73
CA ASN A 61 -8.68 -8.66 -2.00
C ASN A 61 -8.87 -7.53 -2.99
N HIS A 62 -7.94 -7.38 -3.91
CA HIS A 62 -7.98 -6.25 -4.84
C HIS A 62 -7.21 -6.58 -6.10
N SER A 63 -7.66 -6.06 -7.23
CA SER A 63 -6.92 -6.18 -8.47
C SER A 63 -5.96 -5.00 -8.64
N PRO A 64 -4.69 -5.25 -8.99
CA PRO A 64 -3.77 -4.16 -9.28
C PRO A 64 -4.20 -3.29 -10.44
N LEU A 65 -5.03 -3.81 -11.35
CA LEU A 65 -5.63 -3.00 -12.42
C LEU A 65 -6.52 -1.90 -11.85
N ASP A 66 -7.29 -2.21 -10.81
CA ASP A 66 -8.15 -1.24 -10.15
C ASP A 66 -7.33 -0.22 -9.37
N ILE A 67 -6.22 -0.64 -8.76
CA ILE A 67 -5.30 0.29 -8.11
C ILE A 67 -4.79 1.32 -9.11
N VAL A 68 -4.31 0.87 -10.26
CA VAL A 68 -3.78 1.78 -11.28
C VAL A 68 -4.86 2.69 -11.86
N ARG A 69 -6.05 2.15 -12.09
CA ARG A 69 -7.17 2.93 -12.65
C ARG A 69 -7.72 3.96 -11.69
N GLN A 70 -7.75 3.65 -10.41
CA GLN A 70 -8.40 4.46 -9.39
C GLN A 70 -7.44 5.36 -8.62
N ALA A 71 -6.14 5.22 -8.82
CA ALA A 71 -5.16 6.06 -8.14
C ALA A 71 -5.44 7.54 -8.43
N THR A 72 -5.59 8.30 -7.38
CA THR A 72 -5.85 9.74 -7.48
C THR A 72 -4.57 10.55 -7.53
N GLU A 73 -3.48 9.97 -7.09
CA GLU A 73 -2.16 10.58 -7.15
C GLU A 73 -1.08 9.49 -7.23
N VAL A 74 -0.07 9.74 -8.07
CA VAL A 74 1.13 8.90 -8.16
C VAL A 74 2.31 9.81 -7.85
N GLY A 75 3.04 9.49 -6.81
CA GLY A 75 4.16 10.30 -6.37
C GLY A 75 5.45 10.05 -7.13
N ALA A 76 6.51 10.67 -6.66
CA ALA A 76 7.83 10.51 -7.25
C ALA A 76 8.37 9.10 -7.01
N THR A 77 8.95 8.51 -8.04
CA THR A 77 9.58 7.20 -7.93
C THR A 77 10.75 7.25 -6.94
N GLU A 78 10.78 6.31 -6.04
CA GLU A 78 11.82 6.18 -5.03
C GLU A 78 12.38 4.77 -5.00
N ARG A 79 13.60 4.63 -4.52
CA ARG A 79 14.17 3.31 -4.26
C ARG A 79 13.45 2.68 -3.09
N THR A 80 13.12 1.41 -3.24
CA THR A 80 12.47 0.64 -2.19
C THR A 80 12.97 -0.80 -2.22
N LEU A 81 12.64 -1.56 -1.19
CA LEU A 81 13.05 -2.95 -1.06
C LEU A 81 11.91 -3.87 -1.47
N PRO A 82 12.17 -4.85 -2.36
CA PRO A 82 11.18 -5.86 -2.69
C PRO A 82 11.09 -6.87 -1.54
N ARG A 83 10.14 -6.67 -0.65
CA ARG A 83 10.08 -7.42 0.60
C ARG A 83 9.81 -8.92 0.40
N GLU A 84 8.88 -9.26 -0.48
CA GLU A 84 8.50 -10.65 -0.71
C GLU A 84 9.44 -11.37 -1.68
N TRP A 85 10.06 -10.63 -2.59
CA TRP A 85 10.91 -11.18 -3.65
C TRP A 85 12.38 -10.80 -3.50
N LYS A 86 12.81 -10.51 -2.29
CA LYS A 86 14.15 -9.98 -2.03
C LYS A 86 15.30 -10.90 -2.48
N ASP A 87 15.04 -12.21 -2.58
CA ASP A 87 16.05 -13.16 -3.05
C ASP A 87 16.27 -13.10 -4.56
N TRP A 88 15.31 -12.51 -5.27
CA TRP A 88 15.34 -12.36 -6.73
C TRP A 88 15.74 -10.95 -7.14
N PHE A 89 15.33 -9.97 -6.34
CA PHE A 89 15.55 -8.55 -6.65
C PHE A 89 16.18 -7.88 -5.44
N THR A 90 17.30 -7.23 -5.65
CA THR A 90 17.98 -6.47 -4.59
C THR A 90 17.59 -5.00 -4.59
N ARG A 91 17.03 -4.52 -5.71
CA ARG A 91 16.64 -3.12 -5.87
C ARG A 91 15.39 -3.01 -6.71
N VAL A 92 14.50 -2.16 -6.28
CA VAL A 92 13.35 -1.72 -7.08
C VAL A 92 13.18 -0.23 -6.91
N ALA A 93 12.53 0.39 -7.88
CA ALA A 93 12.16 1.79 -7.79
C ALA A 93 10.69 1.88 -8.16
N MET A 94 9.88 2.42 -7.27
CA MET A 94 8.44 2.52 -7.44
C MET A 94 7.92 3.82 -6.87
N PRO A 95 6.84 4.37 -7.46
CA PRO A 95 6.19 5.54 -6.89
C PRO A 95 5.22 5.14 -5.77
N PRO A 96 5.06 5.99 -4.74
CA PRO A 96 3.91 5.86 -3.86
C PRO A 96 2.64 6.24 -4.61
N MET A 97 1.52 5.65 -4.22
CA MET A 97 0.22 5.89 -4.84
C MET A 97 -0.83 6.19 -3.80
N ARG A 98 -1.72 7.14 -4.12
CA ARG A 98 -2.94 7.36 -3.34
C ARG A 98 -4.10 6.69 -4.05
N VAL A 99 -4.74 5.77 -3.35
CA VAL A 99 -5.88 5.01 -3.86
C VAL A 99 -7.08 5.27 -2.97
N PRO A 100 -8.26 5.65 -3.52
CA PRO A 100 -9.43 5.97 -2.69
C PRO A 100 -9.95 4.76 -1.92
N GLU A 101 -9.80 3.57 -2.48
CA GLU A 101 -10.27 2.34 -1.85
C GLU A 101 -9.31 1.19 -2.07
N LEU A 102 -9.07 0.43 -1.01
CA LEU A 102 -8.46 -0.89 -1.08
C LEU A 102 -9.42 -1.83 -0.34
N ASN A 103 -9.88 -2.88 -1.02
CA ASN A 103 -10.84 -3.80 -0.40
C ASN A 103 -10.17 -4.63 0.68
N MET A 104 -10.38 -4.25 1.91
CA MET A 104 -9.86 -4.94 3.09
C MET A 104 -10.94 -5.86 3.64
N SER A 105 -10.74 -7.16 3.49
CA SER A 105 -11.77 -8.17 3.77
C SER A 105 -11.76 -8.66 5.21
N SER A 106 -10.66 -8.56 5.91
CA SER A 106 -10.56 -8.97 7.31
C SER A 106 -9.39 -8.31 8.01
N VAL A 107 -9.39 -8.40 9.32
CA VAL A 107 -8.35 -7.84 10.18
C VAL A 107 -7.64 -8.96 10.90
N SER A 108 -6.34 -8.84 11.03
CA SER A 108 -5.51 -9.80 11.75
C SER A 108 -4.60 -9.06 12.72
N PRO A 109 -4.37 -9.57 13.94
CA PRO A 109 -3.40 -8.96 14.84
C PRO A 109 -2.04 -8.85 14.20
N SER A 110 -1.31 -7.79 14.49
CA SER A 110 0.03 -7.58 13.93
C SER A 110 1.10 -8.44 14.62
N ARG A 111 0.71 -9.16 15.64
CA ARG A 111 1.58 -10.04 16.42
C ARG A 111 1.01 -11.45 16.54
#